data_85d37b567724021397574bd218ee9d75
#
_entry.id   85d37b567724021397574bd218ee9d75
#
_cell.length_a   1.000
_cell.length_b   1.000
_cell.length_c   1.000
_cell.angle_alpha   90.00
_cell.angle_beta   90.00
_cell.angle_gamma   90.00
#
_symmetry.space_group_name_H-M   'P 1'
#
loop_
_entity.id
_entity.type
_entity.pdbx_description
1 polymer ?
#
loop_
_entity_poly.entity_id
_entity_poly.type
_entity_poly.pdbx_seq_one_letter_code
_entity_poly.pdbx_strand_id
1 'polypeptide(L)'
;MNVGVDIIEIERIERALARPGFRERCFTHAERTYCDSRARPAQSYAGRFAGKEAVGKALGCGVRFTWKEIEIVGRPKPGVRLSGRTAAYAERVQAGPIDVSMTHSREIAAAIAVVSPRVDG
;
A
#
# COMPACT_ATOMS: atom_id res chain seq x y z
N MET A 1 -13.62 12.53 5.60
CA MET A 1 -13.02 11.79 4.48
C MET A 1 -11.62 12.31 4.20
N ASN A 2 -10.66 11.41 4.14
CA ASN A 2 -9.27 11.77 3.84
C ASN A 2 -8.81 11.02 2.61
N VAL A 3 -7.95 11.67 1.84
CA VAL A 3 -7.45 11.12 0.59
C VAL A 3 -5.92 11.13 0.61
N GLY A 4 -5.34 10.06 0.10
CA GLY A 4 -3.91 9.98 -0.12
C GLY A 4 -3.64 9.57 -1.56
N VAL A 5 -2.60 10.11 -2.14
CA VAL A 5 -2.21 9.76 -3.50
C VAL A 5 -0.71 9.61 -3.53
N ASP A 6 -0.25 8.65 -4.33
CA ASP A 6 1.18 8.45 -4.51
C ASP A 6 1.46 8.01 -5.94
N ILE A 7 2.64 8.37 -6.41
CA ILE A 7 3.10 8.00 -7.74
C ILE A 7 4.58 7.61 -7.63
N ILE A 8 4.97 6.55 -8.33
CA ILE A 8 6.34 6.06 -8.24
C ILE A 8 6.79 5.50 -9.60
N GLU A 9 8.06 5.74 -9.91
CA GLU A 9 8.67 5.15 -11.09
C GLU A 9 8.94 3.67 -10.86
N ILE A 10 8.46 2.83 -11.77
CA ILE A 10 8.61 1.37 -11.65
C ILE A 10 10.09 0.97 -11.64
N GLU A 11 10.91 1.63 -12.42
CA GLU A 11 12.35 1.37 -12.45
C GLU A 11 12.99 1.56 -11.08
N ARG A 12 12.51 2.55 -10.33
CA ARG A 12 13.03 2.80 -8.98
C ARG A 12 12.75 1.62 -8.04
N ILE A 13 11.56 1.05 -8.16
CA ILE A 13 11.21 -0.16 -7.38
C ILE A 13 12.01 -1.36 -7.87
N GLU A 14 12.20 -1.48 -9.17
CA GLU A 14 13.00 -2.56 -9.74
C GLU A 14 14.42 -2.55 -9.16
N ARG A 15 15.04 -1.38 -9.08
CA ARG A 15 16.36 -1.24 -8.46
C ARG A 15 16.33 -1.56 -6.97
N ALA A 16 15.28 -1.14 -6.27
CA ALA A 16 15.14 -1.43 -4.84
C ALA A 16 14.99 -2.93 -4.59
N LEU A 17 14.26 -3.63 -5.45
CA LEU A 17 14.05 -5.08 -5.31
C LEU A 17 15.37 -5.87 -5.44
N ALA A 18 16.35 -5.31 -6.11
CA ALA A 18 17.66 -5.93 -6.24
C ALA A 18 18.49 -5.83 -4.94
N ARG A 19 18.09 -4.97 -4.01
CA ARG A 19 18.80 -4.82 -2.73
C ARG A 19 18.36 -5.90 -1.75
N PRO A 20 19.32 -6.57 -1.08
CA PRO A 20 18.96 -7.61 -0.10
C PRO A 20 18.05 -7.09 0.99
N GLY A 21 16.98 -7.83 1.28
CA GLY A 21 16.08 -7.53 2.38
C GLY A 21 14.98 -6.53 2.09
N PHE A 22 15.00 -5.84 0.95
CA PHE A 22 13.98 -4.83 0.65
C PHE A 22 12.57 -5.44 0.59
N ARG A 23 12.43 -6.54 -0.16
CA ARG A 23 11.12 -7.19 -0.31
C ARG A 23 10.56 -7.62 1.04
N GLU A 24 11.41 -8.23 1.86
CA GLU A 24 10.99 -8.75 3.16
C GLU A 24 10.64 -7.65 4.15
N ARG A 25 11.30 -6.49 4.06
CA ARG A 25 10.99 -5.36 4.94
C ARG A 25 9.71 -4.65 4.56
N CYS A 26 9.42 -4.55 3.28
CA CYS A 26 8.34 -3.68 2.80
C CYS A 26 7.04 -4.43 2.49
N PHE A 27 7.12 -5.73 2.24
CA PHE A 27 5.96 -6.49 1.77
C PHE A 27 5.73 -7.73 2.60
N THR A 28 4.47 -8.02 2.89
CA THR A 28 4.11 -9.23 3.62
C THR A 28 4.33 -10.46 2.75
N HIS A 29 4.32 -11.63 3.37
CA HIS A 29 4.46 -12.89 2.64
C HIS A 29 3.40 -13.01 1.55
N ALA A 30 2.15 -12.68 1.87
CA ALA A 30 1.06 -12.76 0.90
C ALA A 30 1.28 -11.81 -0.28
N GLU A 31 1.76 -10.60 -0.01
CA GLU A 31 2.07 -9.63 -1.08
C GLU A 31 3.19 -10.14 -1.97
N ARG A 32 4.24 -10.70 -1.36
CA ARG A 32 5.37 -11.24 -2.13
C ARG A 32 4.96 -12.41 -2.99
N THR A 33 4.16 -13.33 -2.43
CA THR A 33 3.67 -14.48 -3.18
C THR A 33 2.88 -14.02 -4.41
N TYR A 34 1.99 -13.05 -4.22
CA TYR A 34 1.21 -12.53 -5.33
C TYR A 34 2.07 -11.83 -6.37
N CYS A 35 2.92 -10.90 -5.95
CA CYS A 35 3.70 -10.10 -6.89
C CYS A 35 4.71 -10.95 -7.66
N ASP A 36 5.36 -11.91 -6.97
CA ASP A 36 6.34 -12.78 -7.62
C ASP A 36 5.70 -13.70 -8.66
N SER A 37 4.41 -13.96 -8.56
CA SER A 37 3.69 -14.80 -9.52
C SER A 37 3.24 -14.04 -10.78
N ARG A 38 3.37 -12.73 -10.79
CA ARG A 38 2.91 -11.92 -11.92
C ARG A 38 3.94 -11.88 -13.04
N ALA A 39 3.46 -11.61 -14.25
CA ALA A 39 4.33 -11.55 -15.44
C ALA A 39 5.41 -10.46 -15.31
N ARG A 40 5.07 -9.35 -14.65
CA ARG A 40 6.00 -8.25 -14.40
C ARG A 40 6.02 -7.94 -12.90
N PRO A 41 6.79 -8.68 -12.12
CA PRO A 41 6.79 -8.48 -10.67
C PRO A 41 7.06 -7.06 -10.21
N ALA A 42 8.04 -6.38 -10.82
CA ALA A 42 8.39 -5.01 -10.41
C ALA A 42 7.20 -4.07 -10.53
N GLN A 43 6.37 -4.24 -11.57
CA GLN A 43 5.17 -3.44 -11.77
C GLN A 43 4.15 -3.68 -10.65
N SER A 44 3.95 -4.93 -10.26
CA SER A 44 3.05 -5.29 -9.16
C SER A 44 3.56 -4.77 -7.82
N TYR A 45 4.86 -4.90 -7.56
CA TYR A 45 5.44 -4.36 -6.34
C TYR A 45 5.31 -2.84 -6.29
N ALA A 46 5.54 -2.16 -7.42
CA ALA A 46 5.43 -0.70 -7.48
C ALA A 46 4.01 -0.24 -7.17
N GLY A 47 2.99 -0.92 -7.71
CA GLY A 47 1.61 -0.61 -7.41
C GLY A 47 1.30 -0.74 -5.93
N ARG A 48 1.73 -1.82 -5.31
CA ARG A 48 1.51 -2.03 -3.88
C ARG A 48 2.29 -1.06 -3.02
N PHE A 49 3.51 -0.74 -3.43
CA PHE A 49 4.31 0.26 -2.72
C PHE A 49 3.60 1.61 -2.71
N ALA A 50 3.14 2.05 -3.89
CA ALA A 50 2.37 3.30 -4.01
C ALA A 50 1.08 3.23 -3.19
N GLY A 51 0.41 2.07 -3.20
CA GLY A 51 -0.80 1.86 -2.41
C GLY A 51 -0.57 2.03 -0.92
N LYS A 52 0.50 1.46 -0.40
CA LYS A 52 0.85 1.59 1.02
C LYS A 52 1.11 3.05 1.39
N GLU A 53 1.84 3.77 0.55
CA GLU A 53 2.10 5.19 0.79
C GLU A 53 0.83 6.02 0.72
N ALA A 54 -0.04 5.72 -0.26
CA ALA A 54 -1.30 6.44 -0.39
C ALA A 54 -2.18 6.23 0.86
N VAL A 55 -2.25 5.00 1.36
CA VAL A 55 -2.99 4.69 2.59
C VAL A 55 -2.39 5.43 3.78
N GLY A 56 -1.08 5.42 3.93
CA GLY A 56 -0.41 6.13 5.02
C GLY A 56 -0.70 7.62 4.99
N LYS A 57 -0.69 8.23 3.80
CA LYS A 57 -1.04 9.64 3.65
C LYS A 57 -2.50 9.91 4.01
N ALA A 58 -3.40 9.05 3.56
CA ALA A 58 -4.82 9.20 3.85
C ALA A 58 -5.13 9.05 5.34
N LEU A 59 -4.41 8.18 6.04
CA LEU A 59 -4.55 8.02 7.49
C LEU A 59 -3.95 9.19 8.25
N GLY A 60 -3.00 9.91 7.64
CA GLY A 60 -2.27 10.98 8.31
C GLY A 60 -1.01 10.52 9.00
N CYS A 61 -0.60 9.26 8.80
CA CYS A 61 0.64 8.73 9.38
C CYS A 61 1.89 9.30 8.72
N GLY A 62 1.76 9.72 7.46
CA GLY A 62 2.91 10.11 6.67
C GLY A 62 3.89 8.95 6.52
N VAL A 63 5.16 9.22 6.82
CA VAL A 63 6.23 8.22 6.72
C VAL A 63 6.42 7.40 8.00
N ARG A 64 5.52 7.54 8.95
CA ARG A 64 5.66 6.90 10.27
C ARG A 64 5.10 5.50 10.35
N PHE A 65 4.47 5.00 9.27
CA PHE A 65 3.95 3.65 9.29
C PHE A 65 5.08 2.65 8.99
N THR A 66 4.86 1.43 9.46
CA THR A 66 5.72 0.30 9.10
C THR A 66 5.13 -0.34 7.85
N TRP A 67 5.94 -0.54 6.81
CA TRP A 67 5.48 -0.99 5.50
C TRP A 67 4.57 -2.23 5.54
N LYS A 68 4.93 -3.23 6.33
CA LYS A 68 4.16 -4.47 6.39
C LYS A 68 2.87 -4.35 7.18
N GLU A 69 2.70 -3.26 7.91
CA GLU A 69 1.47 -3.02 8.68
C GLU A 69 0.34 -2.47 7.84
N ILE A 70 0.64 -2.11 6.58
CA ILE A 70 -0.38 -1.78 5.59
C ILE A 70 -0.29 -2.83 4.50
N GLU A 71 -1.18 -3.82 4.53
CA GLU A 71 -1.16 -4.90 3.55
C GLU A 71 -2.24 -4.68 2.51
N ILE A 72 -1.85 -4.74 1.24
CA ILE A 72 -2.80 -4.65 0.13
C ILE A 72 -3.18 -6.08 -0.24
N VAL A 73 -4.47 -6.40 -0.12
CA VAL A 73 -4.96 -7.76 -0.30
C VAL A 73 -6.09 -7.82 -1.31
N GLY A 74 -6.29 -8.99 -1.86
CA GLY A 74 -7.48 -9.33 -2.63
C GLY A 74 -7.44 -8.96 -4.09
N ARG A 75 -8.39 -9.52 -4.81
CA ARG A 75 -8.65 -9.36 -6.23
C ARG A 75 -10.10 -9.67 -6.53
N PRO A 76 -10.70 -9.11 -7.59
CA PRO A 76 -10.15 -8.17 -8.57
C PRO A 76 -9.98 -6.77 -8.01
N LYS A 77 -10.74 -6.39 -6.97
CA LYS A 77 -10.57 -5.10 -6.32
C LYS A 77 -9.70 -5.28 -5.07
N PRO A 78 -8.58 -4.55 -4.97
CA PRO A 78 -7.74 -4.66 -3.79
C PRO A 78 -8.42 -4.06 -2.55
N GLY A 79 -8.12 -4.65 -1.39
CA GLY A 79 -8.51 -4.13 -0.09
C GLY A 79 -7.29 -3.84 0.74
N VAL A 80 -7.50 -3.32 1.94
CA VAL A 80 -6.42 -2.94 2.86
C VAL A 80 -6.63 -3.63 4.19
N ARG A 81 -5.57 -4.26 4.69
CA ARG A 81 -5.54 -4.83 6.03
C ARG A 81 -4.46 -4.12 6.83
N LEU A 82 -4.87 -3.54 7.97
CA LEU A 82 -3.93 -2.87 8.86
C LEU A 82 -3.58 -3.79 10.03
N SER A 83 -2.35 -3.63 10.54
CA SER A 83 -1.90 -4.37 11.71
C SER A 83 -0.99 -3.49 12.56
N GLY A 84 -0.63 -3.96 13.76
CA GLY A 84 0.36 -3.34 14.60
C GLY A 84 0.06 -1.90 14.96
N ARG A 85 1.11 -1.10 15.00
CA ARG A 85 1.01 0.32 15.36
C ARG A 85 0.15 1.12 14.39
N THR A 86 0.17 0.75 13.12
CA THR A 86 -0.64 1.44 12.11
C THR A 86 -2.11 1.19 12.36
N ALA A 87 -2.50 -0.03 12.70
CA ALA A 87 -3.88 -0.33 13.09
C ALA A 87 -4.28 0.44 14.34
N ALA A 88 -3.40 0.52 15.33
CA ALA A 88 -3.66 1.26 16.57
C ALA A 88 -3.84 2.76 16.28
N TYR A 89 -3.02 3.31 15.39
CA TYR A 89 -3.15 4.70 14.98
C TYR A 89 -4.50 4.95 14.30
N ALA A 90 -4.90 4.04 13.39
CA ALA A 90 -6.18 4.16 12.70
C ALA A 90 -7.34 4.17 13.69
N GLU A 91 -7.26 3.36 14.74
CA GLU A 91 -8.27 3.36 15.81
C GLU A 91 -8.32 4.70 16.54
N ARG A 92 -7.16 5.25 16.88
CA ARG A 92 -7.10 6.54 17.59
C ARG A 92 -7.70 7.68 16.80
N VAL A 93 -7.49 7.71 15.50
CA VAL A 93 -8.04 8.77 14.65
C VAL A 93 -9.43 8.44 14.13
N GLN A 94 -10.00 7.33 14.60
CA GLN A 94 -11.35 6.90 14.27
C GLN A 94 -11.55 6.74 12.76
N ALA A 95 -10.57 6.14 12.10
CA ALA A 95 -10.65 5.87 10.67
C ALA A 95 -11.72 4.81 10.40
N GLY A 96 -12.56 5.06 9.42
CA GLY A 96 -13.53 4.10 8.92
C GLY A 96 -12.95 3.27 7.79
N PRO A 97 -13.80 2.78 6.88
CA PRO A 97 -13.35 1.95 5.77
C PRO A 97 -12.31 2.64 4.90
N ILE A 98 -11.39 1.86 4.37
CA ILE A 98 -10.33 2.33 3.49
C ILE A 98 -10.52 1.70 2.13
N ASP A 99 -10.62 2.55 1.11
CA ASP A 99 -10.60 2.11 -0.29
C ASP A 99 -9.26 2.47 -0.89
N VAL A 100 -8.73 1.58 -1.72
CA VAL A 100 -7.50 1.83 -2.44
C VAL A 100 -7.69 1.42 -3.90
N SER A 101 -7.11 2.21 -4.79
CA SER A 101 -7.08 1.89 -6.21
C SER A 101 -5.66 2.13 -6.71
N MET A 102 -5.18 1.21 -7.54
CA MET A 102 -3.84 1.29 -8.09
C MET A 102 -3.92 1.21 -9.59
N THR A 103 -3.03 1.92 -10.27
CA THR A 103 -2.93 1.87 -11.72
C THR A 103 -1.47 1.97 -12.12
N HIS A 104 -1.17 1.64 -13.35
CA HIS A 104 0.18 1.77 -13.86
C HIS A 104 0.18 2.00 -15.37
N SER A 105 1.21 2.67 -15.80
CA SER A 105 1.59 2.74 -17.20
C SER A 105 2.86 1.91 -17.38
N ARG A 106 3.54 2.08 -18.48
CA ARG A 106 4.79 1.36 -18.73
C ARG A 106 5.87 1.71 -17.71
N GLU A 107 5.93 2.96 -17.27
CA GLU A 107 7.03 3.45 -16.46
C GLU A 107 6.64 3.86 -15.05
N ILE A 108 5.36 4.06 -14.78
CA ILE A 108 4.90 4.66 -13.54
C ILE A 108 3.76 3.84 -12.96
N ALA A 109 3.78 3.68 -11.65
CA ALA A 109 2.65 3.16 -10.88
C ALA A 109 2.08 4.30 -10.03
N ALA A 110 0.77 4.29 -9.85
CA ALA A 110 0.10 5.30 -9.05
C ALA A 110 -0.98 4.64 -8.20
N ALA A 111 -1.29 5.26 -7.08
CA ALA A 111 -2.33 4.78 -6.20
C ALA A 111 -3.07 5.94 -5.57
N ILE A 112 -4.35 5.72 -5.28
CA ILE A 112 -5.15 6.63 -4.50
C ILE A 112 -5.80 5.82 -3.39
N ALA A 113 -5.86 6.41 -2.19
CA ALA A 113 -6.55 5.81 -1.06
C ALA A 113 -7.55 6.81 -0.51
N VAL A 114 -8.69 6.31 -0.09
CA VAL A 114 -9.73 7.12 0.54
C VAL A 114 -10.06 6.48 1.87
N VAL A 115 -9.95 7.25 2.95
CA VAL A 115 -10.34 6.82 4.29
C VAL A 115 -11.63 7.54 4.63
N SER A 116 -12.70 6.79 4.78
CA SER A 116 -14.00 7.34 5.14
C SER A 116 -14.10 7.50 6.64
N PRO A 117 -14.95 8.42 7.13
CA PRO A 117 -15.21 8.52 8.56
C PRO A 117 -15.81 7.23 9.09
N ARG A 118 -15.49 6.89 10.35
CA ARG A 118 -16.16 5.78 11.01
C ARG A 118 -17.63 6.14 11.24
N VAL A 119 -18.47 5.18 10.93
CA VAL A 119 -19.90 5.34 11.17
C VAL A 119 -20.19 4.71 12.53
N ASP A 120 -20.64 5.54 13.48
CA ASP A 120 -21.09 5.05 14.78
C ASP A 120 -22.50 4.51 14.60
N GLY A 121 -22.59 3.19 14.71
CA GLY A 121 -23.88 2.59 14.43
C GLY A 121 -24.43 1.82 15.56
#